data_f6a9fbe64f8df5a81c77ea1361785e5e
#
_entry.id   f6a9fbe64f8df5a81c77ea1361785e5e
#
_cell.length_a   1.000
_cell.length_b   1.000
_cell.length_c   1.000
_cell.angle_alpha   90.00
_cell.angle_beta   90.00
_cell.angle_gamma   90.00
#
_symmetry.space_group_name_H-M   'P 1'
#
loop_
_entity.id
_entity.type
_entity.pdbx_description
1 polymer ?
#
loop_
_entity_poly.entity_id
_entity_poly.type
_entity_poly.pdbx_seq_one_letter_code
_entity_poly.pdbx_strand_id
1 'polypeptide(L)'
;MKERLFKFKTFAGGTADITCHEVLEDGNLAELYHATGGNYGGTNVDEAFRQFLVKIFGTNVIREFKRLYLEDYLELFAIFERKKRLFDGKSDKVIFSFPYRLLELHESLCGVDIKRDVWNSPVGSDIEFPRGKISILSSQFKSFFDTTVSSIIQQVSELLENVPDLSYIIMVGGFSESPYVYSRMQERFGEMVFKPIEPSSTVLKGAVLFGEHHTIITKRISKYSYGIARMMRFKPEMHRLDKRKEIDGFVFVDDVFNSHIEVGQSIKVGQDVEGYEYFPATNGLTQAVLEVYASKNRNPRYVTDEGCFLVGLLTIDLSPYEDHRHWPLRVKILFGGTELTVDVL
;
A
#
# COMPACT_ATOMS: atom_id res chain seq x y z
N MET A 1 24.97 -21.05 -12.03
CA MET A 1 24.64 -19.63 -12.30
C MET A 1 23.43 -19.34 -11.42
N LYS A 2 23.56 -18.55 -10.37
CA LYS A 2 22.41 -18.20 -9.51
C LYS A 2 21.53 -17.26 -10.32
N GLU A 3 20.44 -17.77 -10.86
CA GLU A 3 19.41 -16.92 -11.47
C GLU A 3 18.68 -16.19 -10.34
N ARG A 4 19.13 -14.98 -10.09
CA ARG A 4 18.51 -14.07 -9.16
C ARG A 4 17.43 -13.28 -9.89
N LEU A 5 16.19 -13.53 -9.56
CA LEU A 5 15.22 -12.52 -9.22
C LEU A 5 14.10 -12.18 -10.12
N PHE A 6 12.95 -12.42 -9.57
CA PHE A 6 11.71 -11.81 -10.06
C PHE A 6 11.22 -10.78 -9.04
N LYS A 7 10.90 -9.60 -9.51
CA LYS A 7 10.15 -8.59 -8.77
C LYS A 7 8.72 -8.63 -9.26
N PHE A 8 7.81 -9.09 -8.43
CA PHE A 8 6.40 -8.96 -8.73
C PHE A 8 5.92 -7.56 -8.37
N LYS A 9 5.26 -6.90 -9.30
CA LYS A 9 4.62 -5.63 -9.10
C LYS A 9 3.16 -5.76 -9.48
N THR A 10 2.29 -5.85 -8.47
CA THR A 10 0.85 -5.90 -8.66
C THR A 10 0.32 -4.48 -8.74
N PHE A 11 -0.19 -4.10 -9.91
CA PHE A 11 -0.93 -2.87 -10.09
C PHE A 11 -2.43 -3.22 -10.06
N ALA A 12 -3.02 -3.19 -8.87
CA ALA A 12 -4.44 -3.35 -8.69
C ALA A 12 -5.20 -2.06 -9.04
N GLY A 13 -6.53 -2.12 -9.07
CA GLY A 13 -7.37 -0.96 -9.40
C GLY A 13 -7.08 0.28 -8.55
N GLY A 14 -6.83 0.14 -7.24
CA GLY A 14 -6.58 1.24 -6.31
C GLY A 14 -5.14 1.39 -5.83
N THR A 15 -4.37 0.29 -5.75
CA THR A 15 -3.03 0.25 -5.14
C THR A 15 -1.97 -0.24 -6.11
N ALA A 16 -0.72 0.07 -5.81
CA ALA A 16 0.45 -0.56 -6.38
C ALA A 16 1.21 -1.26 -5.25
N ASP A 17 1.24 -2.58 -5.27
CA ASP A 17 1.93 -3.40 -4.29
C ASP A 17 3.21 -3.95 -4.91
N ILE A 18 4.33 -3.73 -4.24
CA ILE A 18 5.66 -4.03 -4.75
C ILE A 18 6.31 -5.03 -3.80
N THR A 19 6.68 -6.19 -4.31
CA THR A 19 7.41 -7.23 -3.58
C THR A 19 8.68 -7.59 -4.32
N CYS A 20 9.71 -7.99 -3.61
CA CYS A 20 11.00 -8.36 -4.16
C CYS A 20 11.40 -9.75 -3.67
N HIS A 21 11.59 -10.68 -4.59
CA HIS A 21 11.88 -12.08 -4.27
C HIS A 21 13.10 -12.60 -5.04
N GLU A 22 13.78 -13.54 -4.44
CA GLU A 22 14.76 -14.42 -5.08
C GLU A 22 14.09 -15.78 -5.34
N VAL A 23 14.30 -16.36 -6.51
CA VAL A 23 13.95 -17.76 -6.77
C VAL A 23 15.12 -18.62 -6.30
N LEU A 24 14.84 -19.53 -5.39
CA LEU A 24 15.81 -20.47 -4.84
C LEU A 24 16.01 -21.66 -5.78
N GLU A 25 17.07 -22.46 -5.55
CA GLU A 25 17.40 -23.64 -6.38
C GLU A 25 16.28 -24.70 -6.39
N ASP A 26 15.48 -24.78 -5.36
CA ASP A 26 14.33 -25.68 -5.21
C ASP A 26 13.02 -25.12 -5.84
N GLY A 27 13.08 -23.93 -6.46
CA GLY A 27 11.95 -23.24 -7.03
C GLY A 27 11.10 -22.43 -6.05
N ASN A 28 11.43 -22.47 -4.76
CA ASN A 28 10.77 -21.65 -3.75
C ASN A 28 11.21 -20.18 -3.84
N LEU A 29 10.51 -19.32 -3.14
CA LEU A 29 10.74 -17.87 -3.13
C LEU A 29 11.26 -17.41 -1.76
N ALA A 30 12.22 -16.49 -1.78
CA ALA A 30 12.65 -15.77 -0.59
C ALA A 30 12.48 -14.27 -0.80
N GLU A 31 11.82 -13.57 0.11
CA GLU A 31 11.81 -12.10 0.08
C GLU A 31 13.22 -11.54 0.30
N LEU A 32 13.58 -10.53 -0.51
CA LEU A 32 14.84 -9.78 -0.38
C LEU A 32 14.64 -8.40 0.22
N TYR A 33 13.44 -7.88 0.11
CA TYR A 33 13.05 -6.58 0.65
C TYR A 33 11.60 -6.65 1.10
N HIS A 34 11.24 -5.97 2.17
CA HIS A 34 9.88 -5.97 2.67
C HIS A 34 8.89 -5.43 1.61
N ALA A 35 7.67 -5.95 1.62
CA ALA A 35 6.63 -5.47 0.74
C ALA A 35 6.39 -3.97 0.95
N THR A 36 6.39 -3.22 -0.15
CA THR A 36 6.14 -1.77 -0.17
C THR A 36 5.07 -1.45 -1.20
N GLY A 37 4.58 -0.24 -1.22
CA GLY A 37 3.56 0.19 -2.16
C GLY A 37 2.78 1.37 -1.65
N GLY A 38 1.70 1.69 -2.35
CA GLY A 38 0.85 2.82 -1.98
C GLY A 38 -0.38 2.93 -2.85
N ASN A 39 -1.15 3.98 -2.62
CA ASN A 39 -2.36 4.28 -3.38
C ASN A 39 -1.99 4.86 -4.77
N TYR A 40 -1.35 4.04 -5.62
CA TYR A 40 -0.87 4.40 -6.97
C TYR A 40 -1.49 3.51 -8.04
N GLY A 41 -2.79 3.21 -7.93
CA GLY A 41 -3.52 2.38 -8.88
C GLY A 41 -4.25 3.16 -9.98
N GLY A 42 -4.94 2.42 -10.85
CA GLY A 42 -5.73 2.99 -11.95
C GLY A 42 -6.85 3.93 -11.52
N THR A 43 -7.36 3.79 -10.28
CA THR A 43 -8.41 4.67 -9.73
C THR A 43 -7.92 6.10 -9.51
N ASN A 44 -6.61 6.34 -9.33
CA ASN A 44 -6.08 7.70 -9.26
C ASN A 44 -6.14 8.41 -10.62
N VAL A 45 -6.00 7.65 -11.72
CA VAL A 45 -6.20 8.17 -13.07
C VAL A 45 -7.68 8.53 -13.29
N ASP A 46 -8.61 7.74 -12.74
CA ASP A 46 -10.04 8.02 -12.80
C ASP A 46 -10.38 9.29 -12.00
N GLU A 47 -9.74 9.46 -10.84
CA GLU A 47 -9.89 10.67 -10.04
C GLU A 47 -9.32 11.92 -10.75
N ALA A 48 -8.15 11.79 -11.41
CA ALA A 48 -7.60 12.87 -12.22
C ALA A 48 -8.56 13.28 -13.37
N PHE A 49 -9.19 12.30 -14.01
CA PHE A 49 -10.23 12.56 -14.99
C PHE A 49 -11.48 13.23 -14.37
N ARG A 50 -11.90 12.78 -13.20
CA ARG A 50 -13.01 13.43 -12.47
C ARG A 50 -12.70 14.89 -12.16
N GLN A 51 -11.47 15.18 -11.70
CA GLN A 51 -11.03 16.56 -11.46
C GLN A 51 -10.97 17.39 -12.73
N PHE A 52 -10.58 16.78 -13.85
CA PHE A 52 -10.63 17.43 -15.15
C PHE A 52 -12.07 17.79 -15.55
N LEU A 53 -13.05 16.90 -15.34
CA LEU A 53 -14.47 17.21 -15.58
C LEU A 53 -14.94 18.36 -14.69
N VAL A 54 -14.51 18.39 -13.43
CA VAL A 54 -14.83 19.50 -12.50
C VAL A 54 -14.23 20.83 -13.00
N LYS A 55 -13.03 20.82 -13.56
CA LYS A 55 -12.42 22.04 -14.15
C LYS A 55 -13.18 22.55 -15.37
N ILE A 56 -13.80 21.66 -16.14
CA ILE A 56 -14.57 22.01 -17.34
C ILE A 56 -15.99 22.46 -16.99
N PHE A 57 -16.70 21.66 -16.21
CA PHE A 57 -18.15 21.81 -15.97
C PHE A 57 -18.47 22.50 -14.63
N GLY A 58 -17.49 22.61 -13.73
CA GLY A 58 -17.71 23.08 -12.37
C GLY A 58 -18.21 21.98 -11.41
N THR A 59 -17.87 22.14 -10.13
CA THR A 59 -18.20 21.16 -9.07
C THR A 59 -19.71 20.93 -8.94
N ASN A 60 -20.51 21.99 -9.04
CA ASN A 60 -21.96 21.90 -8.88
C ASN A 60 -22.60 21.06 -9.98
N VAL A 61 -22.23 21.30 -11.24
CA VAL A 61 -22.75 20.57 -12.40
C VAL A 61 -22.43 19.08 -12.29
N ILE A 62 -21.17 18.73 -11.98
CA ILE A 62 -20.75 17.33 -11.86
C ILE A 62 -21.45 16.63 -10.68
N ARG A 63 -21.64 17.32 -9.55
CA ARG A 63 -22.38 16.77 -8.40
C ARG A 63 -23.85 16.50 -8.76
N GLU A 64 -24.52 17.47 -9.36
CA GLU A 64 -25.93 17.34 -9.78
C GLU A 64 -26.10 16.32 -10.91
N PHE A 65 -25.15 16.25 -11.85
CA PHE A 65 -25.15 15.24 -12.90
C PHE A 65 -25.11 13.82 -12.32
N LYS A 66 -24.19 13.57 -11.36
CA LYS A 66 -24.11 12.29 -10.66
C LYS A 66 -25.38 11.97 -9.86
N ARG A 67 -26.02 12.98 -9.26
CA ARG A 67 -27.25 12.82 -8.47
C ARG A 67 -28.47 12.52 -9.34
N LEU A 68 -28.62 13.23 -10.45
CA LEU A 68 -29.83 13.18 -11.28
C LEU A 68 -29.75 12.14 -12.41
N TYR A 69 -28.54 11.87 -12.91
CA TYR A 69 -28.30 11.05 -14.09
C TYR A 69 -27.18 10.04 -13.83
N LEU A 70 -27.37 9.20 -12.80
CA LEU A 70 -26.33 8.26 -12.35
C LEU A 70 -25.90 7.27 -13.45
N GLU A 71 -26.83 6.79 -14.27
CA GLU A 71 -26.53 5.87 -15.37
C GLU A 71 -25.59 6.51 -16.40
N ASP A 72 -25.91 7.74 -16.85
CA ASP A 72 -25.08 8.48 -17.80
C ASP A 72 -23.69 8.82 -17.19
N TYR A 73 -23.65 9.11 -15.87
CA TYR A 73 -22.41 9.33 -15.15
C TYR A 73 -21.54 8.08 -15.14
N LEU A 74 -22.10 6.92 -14.85
CA LEU A 74 -21.38 5.65 -14.85
C LEU A 74 -20.93 5.25 -16.27
N GLU A 75 -21.77 5.50 -17.29
CA GLU A 75 -21.41 5.25 -18.68
C GLU A 75 -20.23 6.12 -19.13
N LEU A 76 -20.19 7.40 -18.74
CA LEU A 76 -19.08 8.29 -19.03
C LEU A 76 -17.75 7.73 -18.46
N PHE A 77 -17.78 7.25 -17.22
CA PHE A 77 -16.59 6.62 -16.62
C PHE A 77 -16.24 5.27 -17.24
N ALA A 78 -17.22 4.50 -17.69
CA ALA A 78 -16.97 3.28 -18.45
C ALA A 78 -16.31 3.55 -19.83
N ILE A 79 -16.70 4.64 -20.48
CA ILE A 79 -16.04 5.12 -21.72
C ILE A 79 -14.62 5.54 -21.41
N PHE A 80 -14.40 6.30 -20.34
CA PHE A 80 -13.05 6.70 -19.91
C PHE A 80 -12.18 5.48 -19.60
N GLU A 81 -12.67 4.51 -18.85
CA GLU A 81 -11.94 3.27 -18.52
C GLU A 81 -11.47 2.53 -19.80
N ARG A 82 -12.33 2.40 -20.79
CA ARG A 82 -11.94 1.80 -22.08
C ARG A 82 -10.83 2.59 -22.79
N LYS A 83 -10.92 3.94 -22.77
CA LYS A 83 -9.88 4.80 -23.36
C LYS A 83 -8.57 4.71 -22.58
N LYS A 84 -8.63 4.73 -21.25
CA LYS A 84 -7.49 4.59 -20.34
C LYS A 84 -6.71 3.29 -20.60
N ARG A 85 -7.41 2.16 -20.74
CA ARG A 85 -6.80 0.86 -21.02
C ARG A 85 -6.11 0.77 -22.39
N LEU A 86 -6.66 1.44 -23.40
CA LEU A 86 -6.14 1.40 -24.77
C LEU A 86 -5.14 2.51 -25.07
N PHE A 87 -4.98 3.47 -24.19
CA PHE A 87 -4.11 4.61 -24.42
C PHE A 87 -2.65 4.21 -24.41
N ASP A 88 -1.95 4.48 -25.54
CA ASP A 88 -0.53 4.20 -25.73
C ASP A 88 0.37 5.45 -25.73
N GLY A 89 -0.25 6.64 -25.67
CA GLY A 89 0.44 7.92 -25.69
C GLY A 89 0.96 8.36 -27.07
N LYS A 90 0.69 7.62 -28.14
CA LYS A 90 1.18 7.91 -29.50
C LYS A 90 0.22 8.76 -30.34
N SER A 91 -1.08 8.65 -30.07
CA SER A 91 -2.09 9.45 -30.76
C SER A 91 -2.03 10.90 -30.30
N ASP A 92 -2.19 11.86 -31.17
CA ASP A 92 -2.17 13.29 -30.84
C ASP A 92 -3.35 13.69 -29.96
N LYS A 93 -4.49 13.01 -30.10
CA LYS A 93 -5.75 13.34 -29.44
C LYS A 93 -6.53 12.10 -29.04
N VAL A 94 -7.31 12.23 -27.94
CA VAL A 94 -8.27 11.23 -27.48
C VAL A 94 -9.67 11.80 -27.61
N ILE A 95 -10.56 11.10 -28.31
CA ILE A 95 -11.92 11.57 -28.62
C ILE A 95 -12.92 10.90 -27.65
N PHE A 96 -13.79 11.71 -27.05
CA PHE A 96 -14.89 11.32 -26.17
C PHE A 96 -16.23 11.76 -26.72
N SER A 97 -17.30 11.04 -26.35
CA SER A 97 -18.68 11.53 -26.44
C SER A 97 -19.15 11.80 -25.01
N PHE A 98 -19.52 13.03 -24.72
CA PHE A 98 -20.16 13.33 -23.44
C PHE A 98 -21.69 13.07 -23.53
N PRO A 99 -22.28 12.57 -22.44
CA PRO A 99 -23.73 12.43 -22.38
C PRO A 99 -24.44 13.77 -22.65
N TYR A 100 -25.45 13.75 -23.48
CA TYR A 100 -26.22 14.97 -23.83
C TYR A 100 -26.78 15.65 -22.58
N ARG A 101 -27.29 14.87 -21.64
CA ARG A 101 -27.82 15.37 -20.35
C ARG A 101 -26.80 16.14 -19.52
N LEU A 102 -25.50 15.83 -19.62
CA LEU A 102 -24.45 16.61 -18.96
C LEU A 102 -24.35 18.02 -19.59
N LEU A 103 -24.42 18.10 -20.90
CA LEU A 103 -24.34 19.37 -21.62
C LEU A 103 -25.56 20.25 -21.34
N GLU A 104 -26.78 19.68 -21.38
CA GLU A 104 -28.05 20.40 -21.04
C GLU A 104 -28.03 20.88 -19.59
N LEU A 105 -27.57 20.03 -18.64
CA LEU A 105 -27.50 20.41 -17.23
C LEU A 105 -26.52 21.57 -17.02
N HIS A 106 -25.37 21.55 -17.71
CA HIS A 106 -24.42 22.65 -17.67
C HIS A 106 -25.06 23.96 -18.17
N GLU A 107 -25.67 23.92 -19.34
CA GLU A 107 -26.35 25.12 -19.92
C GLU A 107 -27.45 25.63 -18.99
N SER A 108 -28.26 24.74 -18.42
CA SER A 108 -29.32 25.07 -17.48
C SER A 108 -28.82 25.72 -16.18
N LEU A 109 -27.69 25.28 -15.64
CA LEU A 109 -27.14 25.76 -14.36
C LEU A 109 -26.22 26.97 -14.52
N CYS A 110 -25.50 27.06 -15.64
CA CYS A 110 -24.49 28.10 -15.88
C CYS A 110 -24.99 29.21 -16.82
N GLY A 111 -26.05 28.96 -17.61
CA GLY A 111 -26.61 29.92 -18.56
C GLY A 111 -25.77 30.18 -19.81
N VAL A 112 -24.74 29.34 -20.07
CA VAL A 112 -23.80 29.47 -21.18
C VAL A 112 -23.53 28.11 -21.83
N ASP A 113 -23.23 28.12 -23.13
CA ASP A 113 -22.79 26.93 -23.87
C ASP A 113 -21.40 26.48 -23.35
N ILE A 114 -21.26 25.18 -23.18
CA ILE A 114 -20.01 24.56 -22.65
C ILE A 114 -18.79 24.94 -23.48
N LYS A 115 -18.89 25.13 -24.78
CA LYS A 115 -17.75 25.50 -25.62
C LYS A 115 -17.18 26.86 -25.25
N ARG A 116 -18.03 27.79 -24.84
CA ARG A 116 -17.63 29.12 -24.38
C ARG A 116 -16.92 29.04 -23.02
N ASP A 117 -17.46 28.23 -22.09
CA ASP A 117 -16.86 28.04 -20.77
C ASP A 117 -15.53 27.30 -20.85
N VAL A 118 -15.46 26.26 -21.67
CA VAL A 118 -14.20 25.52 -21.88
C VAL A 118 -13.13 26.42 -22.48
N TRP A 119 -13.48 27.25 -23.48
CA TRP A 119 -12.53 28.20 -24.08
C TRP A 119 -11.89 29.14 -23.05
N ASN A 120 -12.66 29.54 -22.06
CA ASN A 120 -12.19 30.41 -20.98
C ASN A 120 -11.56 29.66 -19.79
N SER A 121 -11.55 28.34 -19.81
CA SER A 121 -11.00 27.50 -18.74
C SER A 121 -9.49 27.35 -18.87
N PRO A 122 -8.78 27.00 -17.76
CA PRO A 122 -7.33 26.73 -17.79
C PRO A 122 -6.91 25.58 -18.72
N VAL A 123 -7.86 24.73 -19.12
CA VAL A 123 -7.63 23.57 -19.99
C VAL A 123 -8.23 23.77 -21.40
N GLY A 124 -8.68 24.97 -21.71
CA GLY A 124 -9.37 25.28 -22.97
C GLY A 124 -8.51 25.06 -24.21
N SER A 125 -7.21 25.32 -24.15
CA SER A 125 -6.25 25.05 -25.22
C SER A 125 -6.09 23.57 -25.56
N ASP A 126 -6.40 22.68 -24.61
CA ASP A 126 -6.19 21.25 -24.74
C ASP A 126 -7.47 20.50 -25.19
N ILE A 127 -8.55 21.24 -25.45
CA ILE A 127 -9.87 20.68 -25.76
C ILE A 127 -10.44 21.28 -27.04
N GLU A 128 -10.94 20.42 -27.91
CA GLU A 128 -11.67 20.81 -29.10
C GLU A 128 -13.03 20.11 -29.17
N PHE A 129 -13.99 20.71 -29.88
CA PHE A 129 -15.36 20.18 -30.05
C PHE A 129 -15.64 19.79 -31.51
N PRO A 130 -15.03 18.74 -32.07
CA PRO A 130 -15.32 18.32 -33.43
C PRO A 130 -16.67 17.60 -33.53
N ARG A 131 -17.63 18.17 -34.29
CA ARG A 131 -18.91 17.54 -34.66
C ARG A 131 -19.68 16.92 -33.47
N GLY A 132 -19.80 17.64 -32.36
CA GLY A 132 -20.52 17.18 -31.16
C GLY A 132 -19.78 16.18 -30.27
N LYS A 133 -18.52 15.93 -30.56
CA LYS A 133 -17.62 15.16 -29.70
C LYS A 133 -16.62 16.09 -29.03
N ILE A 134 -15.98 15.60 -27.99
CA ILE A 134 -14.86 16.30 -27.35
C ILE A 134 -13.57 15.57 -27.69
N SER A 135 -12.59 16.35 -28.12
CA SER A 135 -11.24 15.90 -28.41
C SER A 135 -10.30 16.51 -27.38
N ILE A 136 -9.62 15.66 -26.64
CA ILE A 136 -8.63 16.07 -25.63
C ILE A 136 -7.25 15.82 -26.21
N LEU A 137 -6.33 16.79 -26.10
CA LEU A 137 -4.95 16.60 -26.51
C LEU A 137 -4.29 15.46 -25.70
N SER A 138 -3.41 14.72 -26.37
CA SER A 138 -2.69 13.61 -25.72
C SER A 138 -1.85 14.06 -24.55
N SER A 139 -1.30 15.27 -24.55
CA SER A 139 -0.59 15.88 -23.44
C SER A 139 -1.46 15.97 -22.18
N GLN A 140 -2.68 16.48 -22.33
CA GLN A 140 -3.66 16.56 -21.24
C GLN A 140 -4.11 15.15 -20.79
N PHE A 141 -4.30 14.21 -21.71
CA PHE A 141 -4.65 12.83 -21.34
C PHE A 141 -3.52 12.11 -20.59
N LYS A 142 -2.26 12.33 -20.99
CA LYS A 142 -1.05 11.86 -20.28
C LYS A 142 -1.00 12.39 -18.85
N SER A 143 -1.38 13.64 -18.63
CA SER A 143 -1.34 14.26 -17.29
C SER A 143 -2.21 13.53 -16.26
N PHE A 144 -3.25 12.80 -16.68
CA PHE A 144 -4.06 11.98 -15.76
C PHE A 144 -3.25 10.83 -15.15
N PHE A 145 -2.21 10.36 -15.84
CA PHE A 145 -1.34 9.28 -15.40
C PHE A 145 -0.12 9.76 -14.62
N ASP A 146 0.29 11.03 -14.79
CA ASP A 146 1.62 11.52 -14.38
C ASP A 146 1.92 11.29 -12.91
N THR A 147 1.03 11.67 -12.02
CA THR A 147 1.23 11.49 -10.58
C THR A 147 1.39 10.02 -10.23
N THR A 148 0.49 9.18 -10.73
CA THR A 148 0.48 7.74 -10.46
C THR A 148 1.72 7.06 -10.99
N VAL A 149 2.06 7.30 -12.25
CA VAL A 149 3.21 6.66 -12.91
C VAL A 149 4.53 7.14 -12.30
N SER A 150 4.66 8.44 -11.99
CA SER A 150 5.85 8.99 -11.35
C SER A 150 6.07 8.41 -9.97
N SER A 151 5.02 8.29 -9.15
CA SER A 151 5.10 7.65 -7.83
C SER A 151 5.51 6.18 -7.93
N ILE A 152 4.99 5.46 -8.92
CA ILE A 152 5.37 4.09 -9.19
C ILE A 152 6.85 3.99 -9.56
N ILE A 153 7.32 4.83 -10.49
CA ILE A 153 8.72 4.87 -10.93
C ILE A 153 9.65 5.18 -9.76
N GLN A 154 9.28 6.15 -8.93
CA GLN A 154 10.05 6.52 -7.74
C GLN A 154 10.19 5.33 -6.78
N GLN A 155 9.10 4.68 -6.39
CA GLN A 155 9.12 3.51 -5.51
C GLN A 155 9.99 2.35 -6.07
N VAL A 156 9.95 2.15 -7.38
CA VAL A 156 10.82 1.15 -8.04
C VAL A 156 12.28 1.57 -7.98
N SER A 157 12.58 2.85 -8.22
CA SER A 157 13.96 3.36 -8.17
C SER A 157 14.55 3.21 -6.76
N GLU A 158 13.80 3.62 -5.72
CA GLU A 158 14.19 3.46 -4.32
C GLU A 158 14.47 1.99 -3.95
N LEU A 159 13.66 1.06 -4.47
CA LEU A 159 13.91 -0.35 -4.23
C LEU A 159 15.15 -0.86 -4.96
N LEU A 160 15.42 -0.40 -6.18
CA LEU A 160 16.65 -0.77 -6.93
C LEU A 160 17.91 -0.29 -6.23
N GLU A 161 17.86 0.85 -5.53
CA GLU A 161 18.96 1.34 -4.68
C GLU A 161 19.23 0.37 -3.51
N ASN A 162 18.20 -0.22 -2.94
CA ASN A 162 18.32 -1.17 -1.82
C ASN A 162 18.64 -2.61 -2.28
N VAL A 163 18.31 -2.98 -3.53
CA VAL A 163 18.55 -4.30 -4.10
C VAL A 163 19.12 -4.13 -5.51
N PRO A 164 20.42 -3.77 -5.65
CA PRO A 164 21.01 -3.39 -6.93
C PRO A 164 21.10 -4.55 -7.94
N ASP A 165 21.24 -5.79 -7.48
CA ASP A 165 21.41 -6.99 -8.34
C ASP A 165 20.06 -7.52 -8.90
N LEU A 166 19.04 -6.69 -8.98
CA LEU A 166 17.73 -7.08 -9.47
C LEU A 166 17.74 -7.29 -10.99
N SER A 167 17.31 -8.48 -11.46
CA SER A 167 17.37 -8.84 -12.88
C SER A 167 16.13 -8.39 -13.66
N TYR A 168 14.94 -8.51 -13.06
CA TYR A 168 13.67 -8.27 -13.77
C TYR A 168 12.66 -7.50 -12.93
N ILE A 169 11.80 -6.74 -13.61
CA ILE A 169 10.62 -6.06 -13.07
C ILE A 169 9.40 -6.65 -13.78
N ILE A 170 8.62 -7.49 -13.09
CA ILE A 170 7.44 -8.10 -13.66
C ILE A 170 6.21 -7.26 -13.30
N MET A 171 5.51 -6.76 -14.31
CA MET A 171 4.30 -5.96 -14.15
C MET A 171 3.07 -6.85 -14.25
N VAL A 172 2.28 -6.97 -13.18
CA VAL A 172 1.04 -7.76 -13.12
C VAL A 172 -0.13 -6.92 -12.61
N GLY A 173 -1.37 -7.42 -12.75
CA GLY A 173 -2.59 -6.71 -12.38
C GLY A 173 -3.16 -5.86 -13.50
N GLY A 174 -4.44 -5.44 -13.36
CA GLY A 174 -5.20 -4.79 -14.44
C GLY A 174 -4.63 -3.47 -14.94
N PHE A 175 -4.01 -2.66 -14.07
CA PHE A 175 -3.40 -1.38 -14.49
C PHE A 175 -2.12 -1.59 -15.31
N SER A 176 -1.45 -2.76 -15.17
CA SER A 176 -0.31 -3.15 -16.00
C SER A 176 -0.70 -3.45 -17.45
N GLU A 177 -1.98 -3.61 -17.77
CA GLU A 177 -2.45 -3.78 -19.14
C GLU A 177 -2.29 -2.50 -19.97
N SER A 178 -2.26 -1.32 -19.32
CA SER A 178 -2.11 -0.04 -20.02
C SER A 178 -0.80 0.01 -20.82
N PRO A 179 -0.87 0.18 -22.15
CA PRO A 179 0.34 0.31 -22.98
C PRO A 179 1.17 1.53 -22.59
N TYR A 180 0.52 2.61 -22.17
CA TYR A 180 1.19 3.84 -21.75
C TYR A 180 1.99 3.63 -20.46
N VAL A 181 1.40 2.99 -19.44
CA VAL A 181 2.11 2.69 -18.20
C VAL A 181 3.31 1.78 -18.46
N TYR A 182 3.14 0.76 -19.31
CA TYR A 182 4.22 -0.14 -19.69
C TYR A 182 5.34 0.59 -20.41
N SER A 183 5.03 1.45 -21.39
CA SER A 183 6.01 2.28 -22.12
C SER A 183 6.81 3.16 -21.17
N ARG A 184 6.16 3.85 -20.23
CA ARG A 184 6.82 4.72 -19.25
C ARG A 184 7.76 3.94 -18.32
N MET A 185 7.38 2.72 -17.94
CA MET A 185 8.26 1.83 -17.16
C MET A 185 9.46 1.37 -18.00
N GLN A 186 9.27 1.01 -19.27
CA GLN A 186 10.37 0.63 -20.16
C GLN A 186 11.30 1.81 -20.47
N GLU A 187 10.78 3.02 -20.66
CA GLU A 187 11.60 4.22 -20.82
C GLU A 187 12.57 4.44 -19.66
N ARG A 188 12.12 4.12 -18.43
CA ARG A 188 12.93 4.33 -17.22
C ARG A 188 13.85 3.18 -16.88
N PHE A 189 13.43 1.92 -17.08
CA PHE A 189 14.12 0.73 -16.57
C PHE A 189 14.55 -0.24 -17.70
N GLY A 190 14.28 0.11 -18.96
CA GLY A 190 14.75 -0.66 -20.12
C GLY A 190 14.22 -2.09 -20.18
N GLU A 191 15.09 -2.99 -20.60
CA GLU A 191 14.79 -4.41 -20.82
C GLU A 191 14.51 -5.20 -19.53
N MET A 192 14.79 -4.62 -18.37
CA MET A 192 14.41 -5.25 -17.09
C MET A 192 12.89 -5.39 -16.94
N VAL A 193 12.09 -4.58 -17.66
CA VAL A 193 10.64 -4.56 -17.52
C VAL A 193 9.99 -5.65 -18.37
N PHE A 194 9.33 -6.57 -17.70
CA PHE A 194 8.59 -7.66 -18.33
C PHE A 194 7.10 -7.57 -17.97
N LYS A 195 6.24 -7.84 -18.94
CA LYS A 195 4.79 -7.95 -18.77
C LYS A 195 4.30 -9.28 -19.30
N PRO A 196 3.67 -10.14 -18.48
CA PRO A 196 3.03 -11.36 -18.95
C PRO A 196 1.94 -11.07 -20.00
N ILE A 197 1.57 -12.08 -20.79
CA ILE A 197 0.51 -11.96 -21.82
C ILE A 197 -0.83 -11.53 -21.19
N GLU A 198 -1.15 -12.06 -20.00
CA GLU A 198 -2.40 -11.76 -19.27
C GLU A 198 -2.07 -11.23 -17.86
N PRO A 199 -1.61 -9.98 -17.72
CA PRO A 199 -1.16 -9.48 -16.43
C PRO A 199 -2.28 -9.40 -15.38
N SER A 200 -3.52 -9.18 -15.78
CA SER A 200 -4.68 -9.13 -14.87
C SER A 200 -5.01 -10.49 -14.25
N SER A 201 -4.92 -11.57 -15.02
CA SER A 201 -5.20 -12.93 -14.54
C SER A 201 -4.03 -13.58 -13.81
N THR A 202 -2.81 -13.04 -13.95
CA THR A 202 -1.59 -13.59 -13.34
C THR A 202 -1.68 -13.60 -11.82
N VAL A 203 -2.25 -12.54 -11.21
CA VAL A 203 -2.44 -12.47 -9.75
C VAL A 203 -3.39 -13.55 -9.26
N LEU A 204 -4.51 -13.77 -9.97
CA LEU A 204 -5.48 -14.80 -9.62
C LEU A 204 -4.86 -16.19 -9.73
N LYS A 205 -4.14 -16.46 -10.84
CA LYS A 205 -3.42 -17.74 -11.02
C LYS A 205 -2.40 -17.97 -9.90
N GLY A 206 -1.65 -16.92 -9.53
CA GLY A 206 -0.69 -16.95 -8.42
C GLY A 206 -1.35 -17.20 -7.07
N ALA A 207 -2.52 -16.62 -6.82
CA ALA A 207 -3.28 -16.84 -5.58
C ALA A 207 -3.75 -18.29 -5.44
N VAL A 208 -4.22 -18.91 -6.54
CA VAL A 208 -4.59 -20.33 -6.55
C VAL A 208 -3.38 -21.23 -6.25
N LEU A 209 -2.25 -20.99 -6.91
CA LEU A 209 -1.01 -21.72 -6.67
C LEU A 209 -0.51 -21.56 -5.22
N PHE A 210 -0.62 -20.35 -4.67
CA PHE A 210 -0.27 -20.09 -3.27
C PHE A 210 -1.20 -20.81 -2.29
N GLY A 211 -2.50 -20.95 -2.62
CA GLY A 211 -3.44 -21.73 -1.83
C GLY A 211 -3.12 -23.23 -1.79
N GLU A 212 -2.58 -23.77 -2.88
CA GLU A 212 -2.10 -25.15 -2.95
C GLU A 212 -0.72 -25.35 -2.29
N HIS A 213 0.17 -24.38 -2.46
CA HIS A 213 1.56 -24.41 -2.01
C HIS A 213 1.89 -23.17 -1.15
N HIS A 214 1.21 -23.04 0.00
CA HIS A 214 1.38 -21.89 0.91
C HIS A 214 2.81 -21.74 1.49
N THR A 215 3.63 -22.79 1.41
CA THR A 215 5.03 -22.80 1.83
C THR A 215 6.01 -22.33 0.75
N ILE A 216 5.54 -21.96 -0.44
CA ILE A 216 6.38 -21.50 -1.56
C ILE A 216 7.23 -20.27 -1.19
N ILE A 217 6.72 -19.41 -0.31
CA ILE A 217 7.51 -18.31 0.25
C ILE A 217 8.18 -18.82 1.52
N THR A 218 9.49 -19.01 1.47
CA THR A 218 10.27 -19.60 2.58
C THR A 218 10.82 -18.58 3.56
N LYS A 219 10.97 -17.32 3.13
CA LYS A 219 11.49 -16.23 3.95
C LYS A 219 10.73 -14.94 3.66
N ARG A 220 10.55 -14.15 4.71
CA ARG A 220 9.99 -12.79 4.63
C ARG A 220 10.91 -11.78 5.30
N ILE A 221 10.82 -10.53 4.87
CA ILE A 221 11.56 -9.41 5.46
C ILE A 221 10.58 -8.56 6.28
N SER A 222 10.88 -8.35 7.55
CA SER A 222 10.01 -7.54 8.41
C SER A 222 9.97 -6.08 7.99
N LYS A 223 8.77 -5.55 7.80
CA LYS A 223 8.53 -4.15 7.41
C LYS A 223 8.74 -3.18 8.57
N TYR A 224 8.55 -3.66 9.79
CA TYR A 224 8.65 -2.89 11.03
C TYR A 224 9.43 -3.67 12.07
N SER A 225 9.97 -2.97 13.06
CA SER A 225 10.30 -3.61 14.34
C SER A 225 9.01 -3.85 15.09
N TYR A 226 8.81 -5.07 15.60
CA TYR A 226 7.65 -5.43 16.41
C TYR A 226 8.09 -5.78 17.82
N GLY A 227 7.33 -5.32 18.80
CA GLY A 227 7.64 -5.54 20.20
C GLY A 227 6.41 -5.34 21.08
N ILE A 228 6.62 -5.60 22.36
CA ILE A 228 5.62 -5.47 23.42
C ILE A 228 6.07 -4.42 24.42
N ALA A 229 5.15 -3.58 24.87
CA ALA A 229 5.42 -2.65 25.96
C ALA A 229 5.79 -3.43 27.23
N ARG A 230 6.91 -3.08 27.85
CA ARG A 230 7.39 -3.75 29.04
C ARG A 230 7.67 -2.76 30.15
N MET A 231 7.19 -3.09 31.37
CA MET A 231 7.64 -2.43 32.57
C MET A 231 8.93 -3.08 33.10
N MET A 232 9.91 -2.26 33.45
CA MET A 232 11.16 -2.72 34.06
C MET A 232 11.69 -1.74 35.09
N ARG A 233 12.62 -2.19 35.95
CA ARG A 233 13.23 -1.30 36.95
C ARG A 233 14.00 -0.17 36.24
N PHE A 234 13.85 1.04 36.73
CA PHE A 234 14.56 2.20 36.23
C PHE A 234 16.07 2.05 36.50
N LYS A 235 16.87 2.32 35.47
CA LYS A 235 18.33 2.37 35.54
C LYS A 235 18.80 3.71 34.96
N PRO A 236 19.43 4.60 35.78
CA PRO A 236 19.82 5.94 35.33
C PRO A 236 20.73 5.96 34.09
N GLU A 237 21.58 4.93 33.97
CA GLU A 237 22.52 4.77 32.84
C GLU A 237 21.86 4.32 31.53
N MET A 238 20.64 3.78 31.62
CA MET A 238 19.91 3.23 30.47
C MET A 238 18.65 4.00 30.10
N HIS A 239 17.98 4.60 31.10
CA HIS A 239 16.66 5.15 30.90
C HIS A 239 16.64 6.68 31.05
N ARG A 240 15.79 7.34 30.27
CA ARG A 240 15.56 8.77 30.37
C ARG A 240 14.88 9.12 31.70
N LEU A 241 15.29 10.23 32.32
CA LEU A 241 14.76 10.66 33.61
C LEU A 241 13.26 10.98 33.57
N ASP A 242 12.75 11.49 32.44
CA ASP A 242 11.34 11.80 32.21
C ASP A 242 10.43 10.57 32.15
N LYS A 243 11.02 9.36 32.01
CA LYS A 243 10.31 8.07 32.00
C LYS A 243 10.24 7.40 33.35
N ARG A 244 10.79 8.02 34.36
CA ARG A 244 10.81 7.51 35.72
C ARG A 244 9.40 7.53 36.34
N LYS A 245 8.94 6.40 36.84
CA LYS A 245 7.69 6.26 37.60
C LYS A 245 7.95 5.54 38.92
N GLU A 246 7.34 5.99 40.00
CA GLU A 246 7.43 5.38 41.29
C GLU A 246 6.13 4.60 41.57
N ILE A 247 6.26 3.31 41.88
CA ILE A 247 5.17 2.40 42.19
C ILE A 247 5.57 1.59 43.42
N ASP A 248 4.79 1.69 44.51
CA ASP A 248 5.04 0.97 45.76
C ASP A 248 6.47 1.14 46.34
N GLY A 249 7.03 2.36 46.23
CA GLY A 249 8.37 2.68 46.71
C GLY A 249 9.52 2.20 45.80
N PHE A 250 9.21 1.62 44.65
CA PHE A 250 10.18 1.22 43.63
C PHE A 250 10.09 2.10 42.41
N VAL A 251 11.22 2.29 41.75
CA VAL A 251 11.27 3.14 40.55
C VAL A 251 11.32 2.27 39.31
N PHE A 252 10.35 2.51 38.40
CA PHE A 252 10.15 1.77 37.16
C PHE A 252 10.12 2.69 35.94
N VAL A 253 10.21 2.03 34.79
CA VAL A 253 9.84 2.54 33.45
C VAL A 253 8.80 1.57 32.86
N ASP A 254 7.66 2.06 32.41
CA ASP A 254 6.53 1.22 32.01
C ASP A 254 6.32 1.13 30.47
N ASP A 255 7.04 1.88 29.71
CA ASP A 255 6.86 2.02 28.26
C ASP A 255 8.09 1.60 27.44
N VAL A 256 8.91 0.69 27.98
CA VAL A 256 10.07 0.17 27.26
C VAL A 256 9.62 -0.72 26.11
N PHE A 257 10.14 -0.44 24.90
CA PHE A 257 9.88 -1.27 23.72
C PHE A 257 10.73 -2.55 23.80
N ASN A 258 10.12 -3.66 24.15
CA ASN A 258 10.79 -4.97 24.14
C ASN A 258 10.68 -5.57 22.74
N SER A 259 11.74 -5.42 21.94
CA SER A 259 11.76 -5.84 20.53
C SER A 259 11.82 -7.37 20.41
N HIS A 260 10.88 -7.95 19.66
CA HIS A 260 10.87 -9.35 19.25
C HIS A 260 11.47 -9.54 17.86
N ILE A 261 11.24 -8.57 16.98
CA ILE A 261 11.72 -8.58 15.59
C ILE A 261 12.12 -7.16 15.21
N GLU A 262 13.22 -7.05 14.47
CA GLU A 262 13.68 -5.76 13.95
C GLU A 262 13.22 -5.52 12.51
N VAL A 263 13.02 -4.27 12.15
CA VAL A 263 12.79 -3.86 10.75
C VAL A 263 13.96 -4.33 9.88
N GLY A 264 13.64 -4.93 8.73
CA GLY A 264 14.64 -5.49 7.80
C GLY A 264 15.16 -6.88 8.20
N GLN A 265 14.75 -7.43 9.34
CA GLN A 265 15.13 -8.79 9.73
C GLN A 265 14.51 -9.81 8.78
N SER A 266 15.32 -10.77 8.31
CA SER A 266 14.87 -11.93 7.54
C SER A 266 14.39 -13.03 8.47
N ILE A 267 13.15 -13.50 8.23
CA ILE A 267 12.47 -14.48 9.06
C ILE A 267 12.03 -15.64 8.16
N LYS A 268 12.37 -16.87 8.54
CA LYS A 268 11.86 -18.06 7.85
C LYS A 268 10.38 -18.24 8.17
N VAL A 269 9.59 -18.56 7.15
CA VAL A 269 8.16 -18.87 7.32
C VAL A 269 8.03 -20.12 8.21
N GLY A 270 7.18 -20.03 9.24
CA GLY A 270 7.00 -21.10 10.22
C GLY A 270 8.12 -21.25 11.26
N GLN A 271 9.12 -20.33 11.27
CA GLN A 271 10.11 -20.30 12.32
C GLN A 271 9.53 -19.61 13.56
N ASP A 272 9.60 -20.30 14.69
CA ASP A 272 9.33 -19.71 15.99
C ASP A 272 10.41 -18.63 16.27
N VAL A 273 9.98 -17.42 16.55
CA VAL A 273 10.86 -16.42 17.15
C VAL A 273 10.89 -16.70 18.65
N GLU A 274 12.07 -16.65 19.26
CA GLU A 274 12.22 -16.89 20.70
C GLU A 274 11.20 -16.08 21.49
N GLY A 275 10.42 -16.78 22.32
CA GLY A 275 9.43 -16.16 23.18
C GLY A 275 10.09 -15.43 24.35
N TYR A 276 9.62 -14.25 24.66
CA TYR A 276 9.99 -13.52 25.87
C TYR A 276 9.02 -13.85 26.99
N GLU A 277 9.54 -13.87 28.24
CA GLU A 277 8.74 -14.04 29.44
C GLU A 277 8.31 -12.69 29.99
N TYR A 278 7.02 -12.56 30.26
CA TYR A 278 6.41 -11.41 30.89
C TYR A 278 5.75 -11.85 32.17
N PHE A 279 5.84 -11.02 33.20
CA PHE A 279 5.26 -11.29 34.50
C PHE A 279 4.17 -10.27 34.79
N PRO A 280 3.03 -10.69 35.35
CA PRO A 280 2.00 -9.76 35.80
C PRO A 280 2.57 -8.78 36.85
N ALA A 281 2.19 -7.50 36.74
CA ALA A 281 2.74 -6.44 37.60
C ALA A 281 2.34 -6.59 39.08
N THR A 282 1.15 -7.12 39.35
CA THR A 282 0.58 -7.30 40.71
C THR A 282 -0.14 -8.63 40.82
N ASN A 283 -0.28 -9.13 42.07
CA ASN A 283 -1.10 -10.31 42.35
C ASN A 283 -2.60 -9.95 42.29
N GLY A 284 -3.43 -10.97 42.04
CA GLY A 284 -4.87 -10.83 42.05
C GLY A 284 -5.49 -10.18 40.82
N LEU A 285 -4.70 -9.99 39.76
CA LEU A 285 -5.21 -9.59 38.44
C LEU A 285 -6.01 -10.75 37.83
N THR A 286 -7.22 -10.49 37.40
CA THR A 286 -8.02 -11.47 36.64
C THR A 286 -7.68 -11.45 35.14
N GLN A 287 -7.02 -10.40 34.69
CA GLN A 287 -6.63 -10.24 33.27
C GLN A 287 -5.27 -9.55 33.16
N ALA A 288 -4.49 -9.96 32.18
CA ALA A 288 -3.30 -9.24 31.73
C ALA A 288 -3.55 -8.69 30.31
N VAL A 289 -3.09 -7.45 30.08
CA VAL A 289 -3.16 -6.83 28.76
C VAL A 289 -1.75 -6.63 28.23
N LEU A 290 -1.46 -7.22 27.09
CA LEU A 290 -0.20 -7.02 26.37
C LEU A 290 -0.45 -6.07 25.20
N GLU A 291 0.30 -4.99 25.16
CA GLU A 291 0.24 -3.99 24.09
C GLU A 291 1.32 -4.30 23.05
N VAL A 292 0.89 -4.67 21.85
CA VAL A 292 1.78 -4.96 20.73
C VAL A 292 2.00 -3.70 19.92
N TYR A 293 3.25 -3.29 19.81
CA TYR A 293 3.67 -2.10 19.07
C TYR A 293 4.50 -2.46 17.84
N ALA A 294 4.44 -1.59 16.84
CA ALA A 294 5.38 -1.61 15.71
C ALA A 294 6.12 -0.27 15.63
N SER A 295 7.31 -0.30 15.06
CA SER A 295 8.13 0.89 14.82
C SER A 295 8.80 0.85 13.45
N LYS A 296 8.90 2.02 12.82
CA LYS A 296 9.72 2.21 11.61
C LYS A 296 11.22 2.19 11.90
N ASN A 297 11.60 2.43 13.15
CA ASN A 297 12.99 2.44 13.59
C ASN A 297 13.47 1.05 13.95
N ARG A 298 14.76 0.77 13.72
CA ARG A 298 15.35 -0.54 13.99
C ARG A 298 15.39 -0.86 15.48
N ASN A 299 15.76 0.11 16.31
CA ASN A 299 15.94 -0.03 17.75
C ASN A 299 15.20 1.04 18.53
N PRO A 300 13.86 1.06 18.54
CA PRO A 300 13.12 1.98 19.38
C PRO A 300 13.35 1.60 20.85
N ARG A 301 13.56 2.59 21.70
CA ARG A 301 13.78 2.36 23.13
C ARG A 301 12.49 2.33 23.92
N TYR A 302 11.54 3.18 23.52
CA TYR A 302 10.24 3.32 24.16
C TYR A 302 9.12 3.22 23.13
N VAL A 303 7.97 2.71 23.54
CA VAL A 303 6.78 2.64 22.67
C VAL A 303 6.25 4.03 22.29
N THR A 304 6.70 5.06 23.01
CA THR A 304 6.39 6.47 22.77
C THR A 304 7.41 7.20 21.90
N ASP A 305 8.45 6.50 21.43
CA ASP A 305 9.42 7.09 20.49
C ASP A 305 8.76 7.37 19.15
N GLU A 306 9.28 8.39 18.44
CA GLU A 306 8.80 8.75 17.12
C GLU A 306 8.88 7.55 16.17
N GLY A 307 7.81 7.34 15.41
CA GLY A 307 7.69 6.20 14.48
C GLY A 307 7.14 4.93 15.11
N CYS A 308 6.87 4.90 16.42
CA CYS A 308 6.16 3.83 17.09
C CYS A 308 4.64 4.03 17.02
N PHE A 309 3.91 2.94 16.89
CA PHE A 309 2.44 2.94 16.90
C PHE A 309 1.90 1.61 17.44
N LEU A 310 0.74 1.67 18.08
CA LEU A 310 0.04 0.50 18.60
C LEU A 310 -0.54 -0.31 17.44
N VAL A 311 -0.25 -1.60 17.41
CA VAL A 311 -0.80 -2.57 16.43
C VAL A 311 -2.05 -3.23 16.98
N GLY A 312 -2.04 -3.60 18.26
CA GLY A 312 -3.16 -4.26 18.89
C GLY A 312 -2.95 -4.53 20.37
N LEU A 313 -4.02 -4.97 21.01
CA LEU A 313 -4.06 -5.37 22.41
C LEU A 313 -4.40 -6.87 22.49
N LEU A 314 -3.64 -7.61 23.29
CA LEU A 314 -3.93 -8.99 23.61
C LEU A 314 -4.35 -9.06 25.09
N THR A 315 -5.60 -9.44 25.33
CA THR A 315 -6.13 -9.65 26.70
C THR A 315 -6.06 -11.13 27.04
N ILE A 316 -5.41 -11.45 28.15
CA ILE A 316 -5.21 -12.81 28.65
C ILE A 316 -6.01 -12.97 29.92
N ASP A 317 -6.86 -13.98 29.99
CA ASP A 317 -7.59 -14.32 31.20
C ASP A 317 -6.68 -15.08 32.18
N LEU A 318 -6.45 -14.50 33.34
CA LEU A 318 -5.65 -15.06 34.42
C LEU A 318 -6.50 -15.71 35.53
N SER A 319 -7.83 -15.61 35.45
CA SER A 319 -8.75 -16.11 36.49
C SER A 319 -8.57 -17.60 36.82
N PRO A 320 -8.10 -18.50 35.93
CA PRO A 320 -7.88 -19.89 36.30
C PRO A 320 -6.70 -20.13 37.25
N TYR A 321 -5.85 -19.10 37.51
CA TYR A 321 -4.58 -19.26 38.24
C TYR A 321 -4.64 -18.49 39.57
N GLU A 322 -4.24 -19.14 40.69
CA GLU A 322 -4.33 -18.52 42.02
C GLU A 322 -3.13 -17.65 42.41
N ASP A 323 -1.90 -17.91 41.87
CA ASP A 323 -0.70 -17.12 42.15
C ASP A 323 0.04 -16.76 40.84
N HIS A 324 -0.18 -15.52 40.41
CA HIS A 324 0.30 -15.08 39.09
C HIS A 324 1.73 -14.52 39.08
N ARG A 325 2.32 -14.18 40.25
CA ARG A 325 3.63 -13.52 40.30
C ARG A 325 4.77 -14.37 39.79
N HIS A 326 4.64 -15.68 39.92
CA HIS A 326 5.69 -16.62 39.60
C HIS A 326 5.48 -17.36 38.26
N TRP A 327 4.40 -17.03 37.53
CA TRP A 327 4.06 -17.67 36.27
C TRP A 327 4.38 -16.74 35.12
N PRO A 328 5.46 -17.04 34.35
CA PRO A 328 5.79 -16.26 33.18
C PRO A 328 4.74 -16.50 32.08
N LEU A 329 4.23 -15.42 31.54
CA LEU A 329 3.52 -15.44 30.26
C LEU A 329 4.57 -15.48 29.16
N ARG A 330 4.75 -16.62 28.53
CA ARG A 330 5.69 -16.74 27.43
C ARG A 330 5.00 -16.30 26.14
N VAL A 331 5.41 -15.16 25.61
CA VAL A 331 4.82 -14.56 24.41
C VAL A 331 5.71 -14.85 23.21
N LYS A 332 5.12 -15.49 22.21
CA LYS A 332 5.72 -15.73 20.90
C LYS A 332 4.99 -14.90 19.86
N ILE A 333 5.73 -14.19 19.03
CA ILE A 333 5.17 -13.52 17.85
C ILE A 333 5.55 -14.36 16.63
N LEU A 334 4.54 -14.92 15.98
CA LEU A 334 4.71 -15.75 14.79
C LEU A 334 4.61 -14.88 13.53
N PHE A 335 5.65 -14.98 12.73
CA PHE A 335 5.77 -14.28 11.46
C PHE A 335 5.83 -15.27 10.31
N GLY A 336 5.42 -14.83 9.14
CA GLY A 336 5.60 -15.61 7.93
C GLY A 336 4.31 -16.11 7.32
N GLY A 337 3.19 -16.02 8.02
CA GLY A 337 1.85 -16.14 7.45
C GLY A 337 1.45 -14.88 6.69
N THR A 338 0.18 -14.79 6.33
CA THR A 338 -0.48 -13.58 5.82
C THR A 338 -0.77 -12.58 6.92
N GLU A 339 -0.76 -13.04 8.17
CA GLU A 339 -1.09 -12.27 9.38
C GLU A 339 0.01 -12.43 10.43
N LEU A 340 0.09 -11.42 11.31
CA LEU A 340 0.90 -11.47 12.53
C LEU A 340 0.08 -12.20 13.60
N THR A 341 0.58 -13.33 14.08
CA THR A 341 -0.06 -14.07 15.16
C THR A 341 0.74 -13.92 16.44
N VAL A 342 0.07 -13.72 17.56
CA VAL A 342 0.69 -13.66 18.88
C VAL A 342 0.15 -14.81 19.72
N ASP A 343 1.02 -15.73 20.11
CA ASP A 343 0.69 -16.85 20.97
C ASP A 343 1.23 -16.58 22.36
N VAL A 344 0.42 -16.92 23.38
CA VAL A 344 0.81 -16.85 24.79
C VAL A 344 0.68 -18.24 25.39
N LEU A 345 1.76 -18.71 25.98
CA LEU A 345 1.90 -20.03 26.60
C LEU A 345 2.15 -19.89 28.10
#